data_fff22bfbbabb34c94cc45668880e4a07
#
_entry.id   fff22bfbbabb34c94cc45668880e4a07
#
_cell.length_a   1.000
_cell.length_b   1.000
_cell.length_c   1.000
_cell.angle_alpha   90.00
_cell.angle_beta   90.00
_cell.angle_gamma   90.00
#
_symmetry.space_group_name_H-M   'P 1'
#
loop_
_entity.id
_entity.type
_entity.pdbx_description
1 polymer ?
#
loop_
_entity_poly.entity_id
_entity_poly.type
_entity_poly.pdbx_seq_one_letter_code
_entity_poly.pdbx_strand_id
1 'polypeptide(L)'
;MYTLNFGMRLLAAGAALCGVMGVSGLSAAEWRKQSIYQVVTDRFARTDLSTTAPCDTTHQVYCGGTWRGLISKLDYIQDMGFTAVWISPVVKQIDGNSRDGSSYHGYWAKDIWALNPAFGNEDDLKALSAALHARGMYLMVDIVTNHMAHMGCANCVDYGALNPFSSSSYYHPPCWINYNSQTSVEQCWQGSDTVSLPDLRTSDPNVRRIWNEWISHLVSTYSIDGLRVDSAKHVETSFWSGFNAAAGVYLTGEVYHGDALYVAPYQNYMDGVLDYPSYYYILRAFQSTSGSISALVAGLDTIKGVAKDLSLWGSFLENHDVERFASFTKDMALAKNGIAVTMLKDGIPIIYQGQEQHYAGTGTPNNREAVWYSGYSTSSELYQWITKLNQIRSHAISQDSKYLTYKAHTIYSDSRTIVLRKGFTGAQVIGVYTNVGSSSSVPVTLVSSATGFTPNQALIDVMSCTPYTTDGGGGITVTLNGGVSRVLYPASRLAGSGVCPSLTGPPTATSTTAAPTATPTANPSCSLVAVDITFNHLVSTSFGDSVKVTGNVAALGNWNPTNGVALNASQYTNNNPLWTGTLKLAPGTNIQYKFVKVSSSGAASWESDPNRSYTVPCAAASVGSSWK
;
A
#
# COMPACT_ATOMS: atom_id res chain seq x y z
N MET A 1 -38.75 -9.36 76.30
CA MET A 1 -38.23 -8.20 75.64
C MET A 1 -37.46 -8.71 74.40
N TYR A 2 -38.04 -8.51 73.24
CA TYR A 2 -37.55 -9.06 72.00
C TYR A 2 -36.62 -8.05 71.35
N THR A 3 -35.41 -8.48 70.97
CA THR A 3 -34.48 -7.72 70.14
C THR A 3 -34.58 -8.23 68.68
N LEU A 4 -35.03 -7.37 67.77
CA LEU A 4 -35.02 -7.60 66.33
C LEU A 4 -33.63 -7.27 65.73
N ASN A 5 -33.03 -8.25 65.10
CA ASN A 5 -31.86 -8.05 64.26
C ASN A 5 -32.28 -7.73 62.79
N PHE A 6 -31.97 -6.53 62.31
CA PHE A 6 -32.08 -6.16 60.87
C PHE A 6 -30.76 -6.44 60.16
N GLY A 7 -30.77 -7.45 59.37
CA GLY A 7 -29.64 -7.74 58.42
C GLY A 7 -29.75 -6.88 57.20
N MET A 8 -28.79 -5.97 57.01
CA MET A 8 -28.63 -5.13 55.82
C MET A 8 -27.85 -5.92 54.77
N ARG A 9 -28.51 -6.31 53.67
CA ARG A 9 -27.85 -6.87 52.48
C ARG A 9 -27.31 -5.72 51.63
N LEU A 10 -25.99 -5.59 51.54
CA LEU A 10 -25.34 -4.75 50.53
C LEU A 10 -25.47 -5.44 49.14
N LEU A 11 -26.21 -4.80 48.25
CA LEU A 11 -26.14 -5.09 46.81
C LEU A 11 -24.89 -4.36 46.26
N ALA A 12 -23.87 -5.12 45.89
CA ALA A 12 -22.76 -4.62 45.09
C ALA A 12 -23.22 -4.50 43.64
N ALA A 13 -23.49 -3.29 43.17
CA ALA A 13 -23.68 -2.99 41.77
C ALA A 13 -22.29 -2.98 41.10
N GLY A 14 -21.97 -4.05 40.40
CA GLY A 14 -20.81 -4.10 39.52
C GLY A 14 -21.03 -3.20 38.31
N ALA A 15 -20.43 -2.02 38.28
CA ALA A 15 -20.32 -1.21 37.08
C ALA A 15 -19.32 -1.90 36.15
N ALA A 16 -19.84 -2.54 35.12
CA ALA A 16 -19.01 -2.97 33.98
C ALA A 16 -18.53 -1.71 33.25
N LEU A 17 -17.26 -1.33 33.48
CA LEU A 17 -16.57 -0.40 32.59
C LEU A 17 -16.45 -1.11 31.23
N CYS A 18 -17.36 -0.79 30.31
CA CYS A 18 -17.08 -0.95 28.88
C CYS A 18 -15.93 0.02 28.52
N GLY A 19 -14.71 -0.45 28.61
CA GLY A 19 -13.59 0.24 28.02
C GLY A 19 -13.84 0.34 26.51
N VAL A 20 -14.12 1.56 26.04
CA VAL A 20 -13.98 1.89 24.64
C VAL A 20 -12.51 1.64 24.32
N MET A 21 -12.19 0.50 23.72
CA MET A 21 -10.90 0.32 23.08
C MET A 21 -10.87 1.33 21.94
N GLY A 22 -10.27 2.48 22.18
CA GLY A 22 -9.90 3.41 21.15
C GLY A 22 -9.05 2.61 20.15
N VAL A 23 -9.43 2.60 18.89
CA VAL A 23 -8.58 2.07 17.82
C VAL A 23 -7.33 2.95 17.83
N SER A 24 -6.28 2.47 18.47
CA SER A 24 -4.97 3.11 18.41
C SER A 24 -4.47 2.93 16.99
N GLY A 25 -4.16 4.01 16.29
CA GLY A 25 -3.52 3.95 14.99
C GLY A 25 -2.23 3.11 15.05
N LEU A 26 -1.76 2.65 13.89
CA LEU A 26 -0.58 1.79 13.82
C LEU A 26 0.67 2.50 14.34
N SER A 27 1.42 1.80 15.18
CA SER A 27 2.75 2.24 15.59
C SER A 27 3.74 2.25 14.42
N ALA A 28 4.83 3.02 14.54
CA ALA A 28 5.91 3.01 13.55
C ALA A 28 6.46 1.59 13.30
N ALA A 29 6.50 0.73 14.34
CA ALA A 29 6.93 -0.66 14.21
C ALA A 29 6.01 -1.48 13.29
N GLU A 30 4.71 -1.21 13.33
CA GLU A 30 3.73 -1.89 12.48
C GLU A 30 3.72 -1.34 11.05
N TRP A 31 4.07 -0.07 10.86
CA TRP A 31 4.20 0.52 9.52
C TRP A 31 5.35 -0.09 8.70
N ARG A 32 6.42 -0.60 9.32
CA ARG A 32 7.53 -1.26 8.60
C ARG A 32 7.07 -2.41 7.68
N LYS A 33 6.02 -3.13 8.05
CA LYS A 33 5.51 -4.27 7.26
C LYS A 33 4.60 -3.85 6.12
N GLN A 34 4.09 -2.61 6.12
CA GLN A 34 3.12 -2.15 5.14
C GLN A 34 3.74 -1.96 3.75
N SER A 35 2.88 -1.92 2.75
CA SER A 35 3.14 -1.52 1.37
C SER A 35 2.04 -0.52 0.99
N ILE A 36 2.43 0.64 0.48
CA ILE A 36 1.54 1.79 0.31
C ILE A 36 1.24 2.00 -1.17
N TYR A 37 -0.05 2.19 -1.50
CA TYR A 37 -0.49 2.68 -2.79
C TYR A 37 -0.88 4.15 -2.66
N GLN A 38 -0.17 5.05 -3.35
CA GLN A 38 -0.39 6.50 -3.30
C GLN A 38 -1.44 6.93 -4.32
N VAL A 39 -2.44 7.67 -3.88
CA VAL A 39 -3.59 8.13 -4.67
C VAL A 39 -3.69 9.65 -4.66
N VAL A 40 -3.77 10.27 -5.84
CA VAL A 40 -4.35 11.61 -6.00
C VAL A 40 -5.87 11.41 -6.12
N THR A 41 -6.60 11.74 -5.07
CA THR A 41 -8.04 11.42 -4.92
C THR A 41 -8.85 11.81 -6.16
N ASP A 42 -8.64 13.02 -6.68
CA ASP A 42 -9.32 13.53 -7.87
C ASP A 42 -9.08 12.72 -9.15
N ARG A 43 -7.96 11.97 -9.21
CA ARG A 43 -7.48 11.32 -10.43
C ARG A 43 -7.57 9.79 -10.38
N PHE A 44 -8.08 9.22 -9.29
CA PHE A 44 -8.09 7.76 -9.15
C PHE A 44 -9.40 7.14 -9.63
N ALA A 45 -10.52 7.44 -8.99
CA ALA A 45 -11.82 6.85 -9.35
C ALA A 45 -12.98 7.79 -9.02
N ARG A 46 -13.98 7.81 -9.89
CA ARG A 46 -15.21 8.61 -9.78
C ARG A 46 -16.33 7.80 -9.14
N THR A 47 -17.26 8.47 -8.47
CA THR A 47 -18.46 7.81 -7.89
C THR A 47 -19.35 7.16 -8.95
N ASP A 48 -19.42 7.75 -10.15
CA ASP A 48 -20.20 7.21 -11.29
C ASP A 48 -19.52 6.03 -11.99
N LEU A 49 -18.31 5.63 -11.55
CA LEU A 49 -17.50 4.56 -12.10
C LEU A 49 -17.11 4.75 -13.58
N SER A 50 -17.24 5.95 -14.11
CA SER A 50 -16.88 6.24 -15.49
C SER A 50 -15.39 5.98 -15.75
N THR A 51 -15.09 5.26 -16.83
CA THR A 51 -13.73 5.03 -17.34
C THR A 51 -13.39 5.93 -18.52
N THR A 52 -14.32 6.80 -18.94
CA THR A 52 -14.17 7.67 -20.11
C THR A 52 -14.40 9.15 -19.79
N ALA A 53 -14.72 9.50 -18.54
CA ALA A 53 -14.92 10.90 -18.15
C ALA A 53 -13.66 11.72 -18.47
N PRO A 54 -13.82 12.89 -19.14
CA PRO A 54 -12.68 13.68 -19.56
C PRO A 54 -11.88 14.22 -18.38
N CYS A 55 -10.56 14.12 -18.47
CA CYS A 55 -9.62 14.65 -17.52
C CYS A 55 -8.32 15.04 -18.24
N ASP A 56 -8.28 16.25 -18.75
CA ASP A 56 -7.07 16.79 -19.36
C ASP A 56 -6.18 17.39 -18.26
N THR A 57 -4.99 16.81 -18.10
CA THR A 57 -4.02 17.23 -17.08
C THR A 57 -3.58 18.67 -17.26
N THR A 58 -3.53 19.17 -18.51
CA THR A 58 -3.07 20.54 -18.82
C THR A 58 -4.00 21.62 -18.32
N HIS A 59 -5.30 21.32 -18.16
CA HIS A 59 -6.28 22.25 -17.63
C HIS A 59 -6.16 22.42 -16.11
N GLN A 60 -5.49 21.51 -15.40
CA GLN A 60 -5.28 21.57 -13.96
C GLN A 60 -6.54 21.81 -13.13
N VAL A 61 -7.68 21.23 -13.54
CA VAL A 61 -8.99 21.35 -12.86
C VAL A 61 -9.43 20.04 -12.23
N TYR A 62 -10.41 20.11 -11.35
CA TYR A 62 -11.05 18.91 -10.81
C TYR A 62 -11.61 18.05 -11.93
N CYS A 63 -11.32 16.74 -11.87
CA CYS A 63 -11.82 15.71 -12.79
C CYS A 63 -12.92 14.82 -12.17
N GLY A 64 -13.13 14.94 -10.87
CA GLY A 64 -14.26 14.33 -10.17
C GLY A 64 -13.99 12.97 -9.55
N GLY A 65 -12.74 12.62 -9.26
CA GLY A 65 -12.42 11.51 -8.37
C GLY A 65 -12.87 11.81 -6.93
N THR A 66 -13.33 10.78 -6.22
CA THR A 66 -13.96 10.91 -4.90
C THR A 66 -13.56 9.78 -3.96
N TRP A 67 -13.78 9.93 -2.65
CA TRP A 67 -13.59 8.85 -1.68
C TRP A 67 -14.54 7.66 -1.96
N ARG A 68 -15.78 7.89 -2.40
CA ARG A 68 -16.71 6.81 -2.82
C ARG A 68 -16.22 6.08 -4.05
N GLY A 69 -15.66 6.81 -5.02
CA GLY A 69 -15.02 6.21 -6.17
C GLY A 69 -13.86 5.32 -5.76
N LEU A 70 -12.98 5.81 -4.87
CA LEU A 70 -11.85 5.04 -4.33
C LEU A 70 -12.32 3.75 -3.63
N ILE A 71 -13.36 3.82 -2.79
CA ILE A 71 -13.95 2.63 -2.12
C ILE A 71 -14.32 1.56 -3.16
N SER A 72 -14.90 1.94 -4.29
CA SER A 72 -15.33 1.01 -5.34
C SER A 72 -14.19 0.29 -6.04
N LYS A 73 -12.94 0.75 -5.87
CA LYS A 73 -11.73 0.22 -6.51
C LYS A 73 -10.70 -0.33 -5.51
N LEU A 74 -11.07 -0.50 -4.25
CA LEU A 74 -10.14 -1.04 -3.24
C LEU A 74 -9.68 -2.47 -3.56
N ASP A 75 -10.53 -3.28 -4.20
CA ASP A 75 -10.14 -4.63 -4.62
C ASP A 75 -8.98 -4.59 -5.63
N TYR A 76 -9.00 -3.63 -6.59
CA TYR A 76 -7.89 -3.41 -7.53
C TYR A 76 -6.55 -3.14 -6.82
N ILE A 77 -6.57 -2.37 -5.73
CA ILE A 77 -5.38 -2.06 -4.92
C ILE A 77 -4.98 -3.26 -4.06
N GLN A 78 -5.95 -3.89 -3.40
CA GLN A 78 -5.72 -5.05 -2.52
C GLN A 78 -5.16 -6.25 -3.28
N ASP A 79 -5.66 -6.53 -4.48
CA ASP A 79 -5.22 -7.65 -5.32
C ASP A 79 -3.75 -7.49 -5.78
N MET A 80 -3.22 -6.27 -5.84
CA MET A 80 -1.78 -6.02 -6.01
C MET A 80 -0.96 -6.30 -4.73
N GLY A 81 -1.60 -6.62 -3.60
CA GLY A 81 -0.95 -6.90 -2.32
C GLY A 81 -0.57 -5.67 -1.49
N PHE A 82 -1.14 -4.50 -1.78
CA PHE A 82 -0.97 -3.32 -0.93
C PHE A 82 -1.78 -3.45 0.35
N THR A 83 -1.22 -2.93 1.43
CA THR A 83 -1.80 -2.99 2.77
C THR A 83 -2.16 -1.62 3.33
N ALA A 84 -1.82 -0.55 2.64
CA ALA A 84 -2.20 0.81 2.99
C ALA A 84 -2.44 1.65 1.73
N VAL A 85 -3.32 2.65 1.88
CA VAL A 85 -3.60 3.64 0.84
C VAL A 85 -3.28 5.02 1.39
N TRP A 86 -2.46 5.78 0.67
CA TRP A 86 -2.18 7.20 0.94
C TRP A 86 -3.03 8.05 0.00
N ILE A 87 -3.89 8.92 0.56
CA ILE A 87 -4.78 9.83 -0.18
C ILE A 87 -4.32 11.28 -0.08
N SER A 88 -4.71 12.11 -1.06
CA SER A 88 -4.50 13.56 -1.06
C SER A 88 -5.07 14.24 0.18
N PRO A 89 -4.61 15.47 0.54
CA PRO A 89 -5.15 16.23 1.66
C PRO A 89 -6.68 16.37 1.60
N VAL A 90 -7.31 16.21 2.75
CA VAL A 90 -8.78 16.06 2.86
C VAL A 90 -9.51 17.36 3.20
N VAL A 91 -8.78 18.39 3.60
CA VAL A 91 -9.36 19.65 4.11
C VAL A 91 -9.91 20.54 2.99
N LYS A 92 -10.80 21.47 3.35
CA LYS A 92 -11.41 22.39 2.40
C LYS A 92 -10.37 23.30 1.76
N GLN A 93 -10.44 23.40 0.46
CA GLN A 93 -9.54 24.15 -0.40
C GLN A 93 -10.10 25.53 -0.76
N ILE A 94 -9.25 26.41 -1.34
CA ILE A 94 -9.74 27.64 -1.97
C ILE A 94 -10.69 27.30 -3.11
N ASP A 95 -11.69 28.16 -3.29
CA ASP A 95 -12.70 28.02 -4.33
C ASP A 95 -12.21 28.59 -5.66
N GLY A 96 -12.78 28.12 -6.76
CA GLY A 96 -12.58 28.68 -8.10
C GLY A 96 -11.42 28.06 -8.87
N ASN A 97 -11.09 28.73 -9.98
CA ASN A 97 -10.05 28.31 -10.91
C ASN A 97 -9.16 29.52 -11.23
N SER A 98 -7.88 29.42 -10.92
CA SER A 98 -6.87 30.43 -11.21
C SER A 98 -6.16 30.13 -12.54
N ARG A 99 -5.17 30.94 -12.91
CA ARG A 99 -4.28 30.65 -14.03
C ARG A 99 -3.40 29.41 -13.74
N ASP A 100 -3.15 29.10 -12.46
CA ASP A 100 -2.42 27.90 -12.03
C ASP A 100 -3.35 26.68 -11.83
N GLY A 101 -4.62 26.80 -12.22
CA GLY A 101 -5.64 25.76 -12.11
C GLY A 101 -6.51 25.87 -10.85
N SER A 102 -7.20 24.79 -10.53
CA SER A 102 -7.97 24.59 -9.30
C SER A 102 -7.21 23.74 -8.28
N SER A 103 -7.69 23.68 -7.05
CA SER A 103 -7.06 22.99 -5.93
C SER A 103 -7.32 21.47 -5.91
N TYR A 104 -7.49 20.81 -7.06
CA TYR A 104 -7.81 19.39 -7.20
C TYR A 104 -6.81 18.45 -6.49
N HIS A 105 -5.59 18.91 -6.28
CA HIS A 105 -4.51 18.19 -5.64
C HIS A 105 -4.59 18.20 -4.10
N GLY A 106 -5.29 19.17 -3.50
CA GLY A 106 -5.50 19.26 -2.06
C GLY A 106 -4.48 20.11 -1.27
N TYR A 107 -3.54 20.81 -1.94
CA TYR A 107 -2.46 21.55 -1.28
C TYR A 107 -2.73 23.06 -1.12
N TRP A 108 -3.95 23.53 -1.39
CA TRP A 108 -4.35 24.93 -1.27
C TRP A 108 -5.44 25.11 -0.21
N ALA A 109 -5.11 24.78 1.04
CA ALA A 109 -6.04 24.78 2.17
C ALA A 109 -6.58 26.19 2.48
N LYS A 110 -7.90 26.29 2.67
CA LYS A 110 -8.61 27.50 3.10
C LYS A 110 -9.21 27.34 4.50
N ASP A 111 -9.67 26.15 4.83
CA ASP A 111 -10.29 25.83 6.11
C ASP A 111 -9.89 24.42 6.53
N ILE A 112 -9.09 24.29 7.58
CA ILE A 112 -8.61 22.98 8.03
C ILE A 112 -9.66 22.19 8.83
N TRP A 113 -10.72 22.85 9.33
CA TRP A 113 -11.77 22.20 10.10
C TRP A 113 -12.92 21.66 9.23
N ALA A 114 -12.95 22.00 7.96
CA ALA A 114 -13.92 21.50 7.00
C ALA A 114 -13.26 20.55 6.00
N LEU A 115 -14.03 19.60 5.46
CA LEU A 115 -13.57 18.70 4.41
C LEU A 115 -13.75 19.31 3.01
N ASN A 116 -12.96 18.81 2.05
CA ASN A 116 -13.08 19.18 0.64
C ASN A 116 -14.36 18.57 0.03
N PRO A 117 -15.38 19.37 -0.29
CA PRO A 117 -16.65 18.85 -0.80
C PRO A 117 -16.54 18.22 -2.20
N ALA A 118 -15.45 18.48 -2.93
CA ALA A 118 -15.21 17.84 -4.23
C ALA A 118 -14.86 16.33 -4.07
N PHE A 119 -14.33 15.93 -2.93
CA PHE A 119 -13.97 14.52 -2.67
C PHE A 119 -15.08 13.75 -1.96
N GLY A 120 -15.96 14.43 -1.24
CA GLY A 120 -17.06 13.85 -0.48
C GLY A 120 -17.36 14.60 0.81
N ASN A 121 -18.07 13.96 1.70
CA ASN A 121 -18.44 14.47 3.02
C ASN A 121 -17.81 13.63 4.15
N GLU A 122 -18.18 13.94 5.39
CA GLU A 122 -17.69 13.25 6.59
C GLU A 122 -18.00 11.74 6.57
N ASP A 123 -19.23 11.36 6.17
CA ASP A 123 -19.63 9.96 6.09
C ASP A 123 -18.85 9.20 5.00
N ASP A 124 -18.47 9.90 3.92
CA ASP A 124 -17.70 9.29 2.84
C ASP A 124 -16.26 8.99 3.27
N LEU A 125 -15.61 9.91 4.01
CA LEU A 125 -14.26 9.69 4.52
C LEU A 125 -14.23 8.61 5.62
N LYS A 126 -15.21 8.61 6.53
CA LYS A 126 -15.39 7.54 7.52
C LYS A 126 -15.64 6.19 6.85
N ALA A 127 -16.44 6.16 5.79
CA ALA A 127 -16.70 4.94 5.04
C ALA A 127 -15.44 4.43 4.32
N LEU A 128 -14.56 5.32 3.83
CA LEU A 128 -13.29 4.91 3.22
C LEU A 128 -12.38 4.25 4.25
N SER A 129 -12.19 4.86 5.42
CA SER A 129 -11.41 4.27 6.51
C SER A 129 -11.98 2.90 6.94
N ALA A 130 -13.29 2.82 7.15
CA ALA A 130 -13.95 1.57 7.52
C ALA A 130 -13.81 0.48 6.43
N ALA A 131 -13.90 0.86 5.15
CA ALA A 131 -13.75 -0.09 4.03
C ALA A 131 -12.31 -0.61 3.90
N LEU A 132 -11.31 0.20 4.21
CA LEU A 132 -9.91 -0.22 4.29
C LEU A 132 -9.70 -1.17 5.47
N HIS A 133 -10.15 -0.80 6.67
CA HIS A 133 -10.01 -1.62 7.88
C HIS A 133 -10.71 -2.97 7.74
N ALA A 134 -11.89 -3.02 7.11
CA ALA A 134 -12.59 -4.28 6.82
C ALA A 134 -11.79 -5.23 5.92
N ARG A 135 -10.83 -4.71 5.16
CA ARG A 135 -9.90 -5.47 4.31
C ARG A 135 -8.55 -5.78 4.98
N GLY A 136 -8.35 -5.34 6.23
CA GLY A 136 -7.04 -5.38 6.91
C GLY A 136 -6.03 -4.41 6.28
N MET A 137 -6.51 -3.37 5.62
CA MET A 137 -5.72 -2.28 5.04
C MET A 137 -5.81 -1.02 5.90
N TYR A 138 -4.92 -0.07 5.70
CA TYR A 138 -4.75 1.12 6.52
C TYR A 138 -4.85 2.41 5.71
N LEU A 139 -5.34 3.46 6.35
CA LEU A 139 -5.48 4.79 5.76
C LEU A 139 -4.33 5.69 6.17
N MET A 140 -3.55 6.16 5.19
CA MET A 140 -2.61 7.27 5.35
C MET A 140 -3.19 8.52 4.69
N VAL A 141 -3.23 9.62 5.42
CA VAL A 141 -3.74 10.91 4.91
C VAL A 141 -2.59 11.89 4.74
N ASP A 142 -2.55 12.54 3.58
CA ASP A 142 -1.65 13.67 3.32
C ASP A 142 -2.13 14.91 4.07
N ILE A 143 -1.23 15.66 4.68
CA ILE A 143 -1.55 16.89 5.42
C ILE A 143 -0.54 18.00 5.10
N VAL A 144 -1.01 19.23 5.16
CA VAL A 144 -0.20 20.44 4.94
C VAL A 144 -0.23 21.28 6.21
N THR A 145 0.93 21.48 6.85
CA THR A 145 1.05 22.31 8.06
C THR A 145 1.81 23.62 7.81
N ASN A 146 2.52 23.70 6.70
CA ASN A 146 3.38 24.81 6.35
C ASN A 146 2.61 26.10 6.04
N HIS A 147 1.51 26.02 5.31
CA HIS A 147 0.82 27.17 4.74
C HIS A 147 -0.68 26.99 4.64
N MET A 148 -1.37 28.12 4.51
CA MET A 148 -2.72 28.22 3.96
C MET A 148 -2.63 28.69 2.50
N ALA A 149 -3.77 28.90 1.82
CA ALA A 149 -3.76 29.34 0.43
C ALA A 149 -4.71 30.53 0.19
N HIS A 150 -4.30 31.42 -0.69
CA HIS A 150 -5.10 32.55 -1.16
C HIS A 150 -4.99 32.68 -2.68
N MET A 151 -6.13 32.82 -3.36
CA MET A 151 -6.15 33.11 -4.79
C MET A 151 -5.84 34.60 -5.02
N GLY A 152 -4.62 34.90 -5.44
CA GLY A 152 -4.11 36.23 -5.66
C GLY A 152 -2.68 36.43 -5.17
N CYS A 153 -2.21 37.67 -5.22
CA CYS A 153 -0.84 38.04 -4.88
C CYS A 153 -0.57 37.95 -3.36
N ALA A 154 0.70 37.78 -2.98
CA ALA A 154 1.13 37.68 -1.57
C ALA A 154 0.72 38.88 -0.70
N ASN A 155 0.69 40.09 -1.27
CA ASN A 155 0.27 41.30 -0.55
C ASN A 155 -1.26 41.55 -0.60
N CYS A 156 -2.02 40.65 -1.25
CA CYS A 156 -3.47 40.75 -1.41
C CYS A 156 -4.25 39.82 -0.49
N VAL A 157 -3.58 39.05 0.39
CA VAL A 157 -4.19 37.98 1.18
C VAL A 157 -5.30 38.53 2.07
N ASP A 158 -6.52 38.01 1.88
CA ASP A 158 -7.63 38.14 2.82
C ASP A 158 -7.50 37.09 3.92
N TYR A 159 -6.76 37.43 4.96
CA TYR A 159 -6.58 36.54 6.12
C TYR A 159 -7.90 36.20 6.82
N GLY A 160 -8.89 37.15 6.78
CA GLY A 160 -10.20 36.91 7.39
C GLY A 160 -10.97 35.72 6.78
N ALA A 161 -10.63 35.34 5.55
CA ALA A 161 -11.22 34.18 4.86
C ALA A 161 -10.55 32.85 5.20
N LEU A 162 -9.43 32.84 5.96
CA LEU A 162 -8.65 31.63 6.29
C LEU A 162 -9.04 31.11 7.69
N ASN A 163 -9.47 29.88 7.79
CA ASN A 163 -9.93 29.29 9.05
C ASN A 163 -9.02 28.14 9.49
N PRO A 164 -8.48 28.18 10.73
CA PRO A 164 -8.69 29.15 11.81
C PRO A 164 -7.67 30.29 11.83
N PHE A 165 -6.72 30.33 10.93
CA PHE A 165 -5.61 31.27 10.93
C PHE A 165 -6.00 32.61 10.27
N SER A 166 -7.00 33.30 10.85
CA SER A 166 -7.70 34.44 10.26
C SER A 166 -7.05 35.80 10.51
N SER A 167 -5.78 35.83 10.88
CA SER A 167 -5.03 37.09 11.12
C SER A 167 -3.62 37.01 10.54
N SER A 168 -3.13 38.08 9.96
CA SER A 168 -1.74 38.19 9.48
C SER A 168 -0.69 37.87 10.55
N SER A 169 -1.06 37.99 11.84
CA SER A 169 -0.16 37.68 12.96
C SER A 169 0.22 36.19 13.05
N TYR A 170 -0.54 35.30 12.42
CA TYR A 170 -0.23 33.88 12.36
C TYR A 170 0.83 33.52 11.32
N TYR A 171 1.21 34.46 10.44
CA TYR A 171 2.05 34.18 9.28
C TYR A 171 3.36 34.93 9.35
N HIS A 172 4.39 34.40 8.69
CA HIS A 172 5.59 35.18 8.39
C HIS A 172 5.28 36.28 7.35
N PRO A 173 6.02 37.41 7.35
CA PRO A 173 5.88 38.39 6.30
C PRO A 173 6.17 37.81 4.91
N PRO A 174 5.47 38.26 3.85
CA PRO A 174 5.71 37.79 2.51
C PRO A 174 7.17 37.95 2.06
N CYS A 175 7.80 36.85 1.64
CA CYS A 175 9.11 36.83 0.99
C CYS A 175 9.20 35.58 0.10
N TRP A 176 10.06 35.62 -0.92
CA TRP A 176 10.32 34.49 -1.78
C TRP A 176 11.48 33.66 -1.26
N ILE A 177 11.37 32.34 -1.40
CA ILE A 177 12.33 31.36 -0.83
C ILE A 177 13.68 31.46 -1.54
N ASN A 178 14.73 31.63 -0.75
CA ASN A 178 16.10 31.40 -1.15
C ASN A 178 16.53 30.01 -0.63
N TYR A 179 16.55 29.00 -1.49
CA TYR A 179 16.89 27.62 -1.13
C TYR A 179 18.34 27.40 -0.64
N ASN A 180 19.20 28.41 -0.70
CA ASN A 180 20.54 28.38 -0.10
C ASN A 180 20.54 28.81 1.37
N SER A 181 19.40 29.17 1.94
CA SER A 181 19.23 29.60 3.34
C SER A 181 18.11 28.81 3.99
N GLN A 182 18.43 27.96 4.97
CA GLN A 182 17.42 27.18 5.69
C GLN A 182 16.39 28.07 6.38
N THR A 183 16.79 29.19 6.96
CA THR A 183 15.86 30.20 7.52
C THR A 183 14.89 30.73 6.47
N SER A 184 15.36 30.99 5.24
CA SER A 184 14.47 31.40 4.15
C SER A 184 13.53 30.28 3.72
N VAL A 185 13.98 29.03 3.72
CA VAL A 185 13.13 27.87 3.44
C VAL A 185 12.02 27.72 4.47
N GLU A 186 12.30 28.03 5.75
CA GLU A 186 11.35 27.88 6.88
C GLU A 186 10.44 29.10 7.11
N GLN A 187 10.71 30.24 6.50
CA GLN A 187 10.00 31.51 6.81
C GLN A 187 9.47 32.27 5.59
N CYS A 188 9.87 31.88 4.37
CA CYS A 188 9.38 32.51 3.16
C CYS A 188 8.32 31.65 2.46
N TRP A 189 7.49 32.31 1.67
CA TRP A 189 6.28 31.71 1.12
C TRP A 189 6.55 30.88 -0.13
N GLN A 190 5.87 29.74 -0.19
CA GLN A 190 5.67 28.99 -1.43
C GLN A 190 4.56 29.65 -2.28
N GLY A 191 4.26 29.04 -3.43
CA GLY A 191 3.19 29.50 -4.32
C GLY A 191 3.66 30.46 -5.40
N SER A 192 2.75 31.27 -5.89
CA SER A 192 2.95 32.20 -7.01
C SER A 192 2.21 33.52 -6.76
N ASP A 193 2.32 34.48 -7.71
CA ASP A 193 1.50 35.70 -7.69
C ASP A 193 0.02 35.44 -8.06
N THR A 194 -0.30 34.24 -8.51
CA THR A 194 -1.66 33.82 -8.87
C THR A 194 -2.36 33.05 -7.74
N VAL A 195 -1.59 32.19 -7.03
CA VAL A 195 -2.00 31.51 -5.81
C VAL A 195 -0.84 31.61 -4.83
N SER A 196 -0.94 32.55 -3.90
CA SER A 196 0.04 32.68 -2.83
C SER A 196 -0.26 31.70 -1.71
N LEU A 197 0.81 31.18 -1.10
CA LEU A 197 0.74 30.24 0.02
C LEU A 197 1.32 30.90 1.27
N PRO A 198 0.49 31.65 2.03
CA PRO A 198 0.90 32.30 3.28
C PRO A 198 1.52 31.31 4.24
N ASP A 199 2.78 31.53 4.57
CA ASP A 199 3.60 30.68 5.41
C ASP A 199 3.28 30.89 6.89
N LEU A 200 2.89 29.81 7.60
CA LEU A 200 2.49 29.88 9.00
C LEU A 200 3.70 29.95 9.93
N ARG A 201 3.66 30.84 10.91
CA ARG A 201 4.68 30.93 11.96
C ARG A 201 4.55 29.75 12.92
N THR A 202 5.00 28.58 12.50
CA THR A 202 4.93 27.35 13.28
C THR A 202 5.79 27.37 14.55
N SER A 203 6.65 28.37 14.72
CA SER A 203 7.31 28.70 16.00
C SER A 203 6.38 29.35 17.03
N ASP A 204 5.23 29.89 16.63
CA ASP A 204 4.26 30.52 17.53
C ASP A 204 3.52 29.45 18.35
N PRO A 205 3.47 29.55 19.70
CA PRO A 205 2.78 28.56 20.54
C PRO A 205 1.28 28.41 20.24
N ASN A 206 0.59 29.48 19.79
CA ASN A 206 -0.83 29.38 19.43
C ASN A 206 -1.03 28.61 18.12
N VAL A 207 -0.16 28.84 17.13
CA VAL A 207 -0.17 28.06 15.87
C VAL A 207 0.05 26.58 16.18
N ARG A 208 1.05 26.23 17.01
CA ARG A 208 1.32 24.86 17.45
C ARG A 208 0.13 24.24 18.18
N ARG A 209 -0.49 24.98 19.09
CA ARG A 209 -1.67 24.49 19.83
C ARG A 209 -2.82 24.17 18.88
N ILE A 210 -3.12 25.04 17.93
CA ILE A 210 -4.18 24.83 16.94
C ILE A 210 -3.88 23.60 16.09
N TRP A 211 -2.66 23.42 15.61
CA TRP A 211 -2.26 22.25 14.83
C TRP A 211 -2.35 20.96 15.64
N ASN A 212 -1.94 20.96 16.91
CA ASN A 212 -2.00 19.79 17.76
C ASN A 212 -3.46 19.37 18.06
N GLU A 213 -4.34 20.35 18.31
CA GLU A 213 -5.77 20.12 18.52
C GLU A 213 -6.41 19.56 17.24
N TRP A 214 -6.11 20.16 16.10
CA TRP A 214 -6.64 19.75 14.80
C TRP A 214 -6.21 18.33 14.42
N ILE A 215 -4.94 18.00 14.54
CA ILE A 215 -4.46 16.68 14.12
C ILE A 215 -5.00 15.56 14.99
N SER A 216 -5.10 15.78 16.31
CA SER A 216 -5.73 14.82 17.22
C SER A 216 -7.20 14.59 16.86
N HIS A 217 -7.92 15.67 16.51
CA HIS A 217 -9.32 15.59 16.06
C HIS A 217 -9.42 14.84 14.73
N LEU A 218 -8.61 15.19 13.72
CA LEU A 218 -8.63 14.58 12.38
C LEU A 218 -8.39 13.07 12.47
N VAL A 219 -7.31 12.67 13.16
CA VAL A 219 -6.94 11.26 13.32
C VAL A 219 -8.02 10.47 14.03
N SER A 220 -8.54 10.97 15.15
CA SER A 220 -9.54 10.26 15.94
C SER A 220 -10.92 10.20 15.25
N THR A 221 -11.33 11.27 14.57
CA THR A 221 -12.66 11.35 13.93
C THR A 221 -12.78 10.42 12.73
N TYR A 222 -11.70 10.27 11.96
CA TYR A 222 -11.70 9.49 10.72
C TYR A 222 -10.94 8.18 10.83
N SER A 223 -10.46 7.81 12.03
CA SER A 223 -9.69 6.57 12.27
C SER A 223 -8.53 6.43 11.30
N ILE A 224 -7.70 7.49 11.21
CA ILE A 224 -6.52 7.53 10.35
C ILE A 224 -5.38 6.76 11.01
N ASP A 225 -4.64 5.96 10.24
CA ASP A 225 -3.59 5.07 10.75
C ASP A 225 -2.19 5.65 10.59
N GLY A 226 -2.01 6.61 9.69
CA GLY A 226 -0.73 7.26 9.44
C GLY A 226 -0.89 8.55 8.65
N LEU A 227 0.17 9.36 8.65
CA LEU A 227 0.19 10.67 8.01
C LEU A 227 1.43 10.80 7.11
N ARG A 228 1.24 11.38 5.93
CA ARG A 228 2.32 11.99 5.15
C ARG A 228 2.24 13.49 5.33
N VAL A 229 3.35 14.11 5.66
CA VAL A 229 3.41 15.56 5.86
C VAL A 229 4.06 16.23 4.66
N ASP A 230 3.29 17.08 4.02
CA ASP A 230 3.75 17.95 2.94
C ASP A 230 4.78 18.96 3.43
N SER A 231 5.74 19.28 2.56
CA SER A 231 6.68 20.41 2.76
C SER A 231 7.39 20.42 4.13
N ALA A 232 7.71 19.24 4.69
CA ALA A 232 8.26 19.13 6.05
C ALA A 232 9.57 19.91 6.26
N LYS A 233 10.38 20.15 5.21
CA LYS A 233 11.60 20.95 5.28
C LYS A 233 11.34 22.46 5.39
N HIS A 234 10.12 22.90 5.10
CA HIS A 234 9.69 24.31 5.18
C HIS A 234 9.14 24.68 6.55
N VAL A 235 9.08 23.74 7.48
CA VAL A 235 8.69 23.93 8.87
C VAL A 235 9.90 23.65 9.77
N GLU A 236 10.15 24.52 10.76
CA GLU A 236 11.27 24.32 11.67
C GLU A 236 11.16 22.99 12.43
N THR A 237 12.29 22.30 12.58
CA THR A 237 12.32 20.94 13.13
C THR A 237 11.76 20.82 14.54
N SER A 238 11.79 21.91 15.34
CA SER A 238 11.25 21.94 16.70
C SER A 238 9.73 21.78 16.78
N PHE A 239 9.01 21.99 15.67
CA PHE A 239 7.56 21.80 15.56
C PHE A 239 7.18 20.32 15.63
N TRP A 240 7.95 19.46 14.98
CA TRP A 240 7.52 18.09 14.64
C TRP A 240 7.35 17.17 15.84
N SER A 241 8.20 17.23 16.87
CA SER A 241 8.08 16.32 18.01
C SER A 241 6.76 16.47 18.77
N GLY A 242 6.30 17.72 18.97
CA GLY A 242 5.01 18.00 19.60
C GLY A 242 3.83 17.59 18.71
N PHE A 243 3.93 17.89 17.43
CA PHE A 243 2.91 17.52 16.44
C PHE A 243 2.77 16.00 16.28
N ASN A 244 3.90 15.27 16.19
CA ASN A 244 3.90 13.81 16.10
C ASN A 244 3.27 13.17 17.35
N ALA A 245 3.58 13.69 18.54
CA ALA A 245 2.97 13.23 19.79
C ALA A 245 1.45 13.48 19.81
N ALA A 246 0.98 14.62 19.28
CA ALA A 246 -0.44 14.95 19.21
C ALA A 246 -1.19 14.10 18.16
N ALA A 247 -0.53 13.76 17.05
CA ALA A 247 -1.08 12.87 16.02
C ALA A 247 -1.28 11.44 16.55
N GLY A 248 -0.32 10.93 17.33
CA GLY A 248 -0.39 9.59 17.94
C GLY A 248 -0.38 8.42 16.96
N VAL A 249 -0.04 8.67 15.69
CA VAL A 249 0.09 7.70 14.59
C VAL A 249 1.41 7.91 13.87
N TYR A 250 1.81 6.94 13.02
CA TYR A 250 3.03 7.06 12.22
C TYR A 250 3.02 8.32 11.34
N LEU A 251 4.11 9.06 11.39
CA LEU A 251 4.32 10.29 10.65
C LEU A 251 5.53 10.19 9.73
N THR A 252 5.32 10.34 8.40
CA THR A 252 6.39 10.40 7.41
C THR A 252 6.42 11.76 6.72
N GLY A 253 7.58 12.43 6.73
CA GLY A 253 7.71 13.79 6.20
C GLY A 253 8.27 13.83 4.78
N GLU A 254 7.75 14.76 4.00
CA GLU A 254 8.36 15.13 2.73
C GLU A 254 9.53 16.09 2.97
N VAL A 255 10.74 15.57 2.85
CA VAL A 255 11.96 16.36 2.77
C VAL A 255 12.49 16.25 1.35
N TYR A 256 11.95 17.08 0.45
CA TYR A 256 12.28 17.02 -0.98
C TYR A 256 13.72 17.51 -1.22
N HIS A 257 14.68 16.59 -1.05
CA HIS A 257 16.11 16.85 -1.23
C HIS A 257 16.85 15.55 -1.59
N GLY A 258 17.83 15.65 -2.49
CA GLY A 258 18.60 14.48 -2.97
C GLY A 258 19.76 14.07 -2.07
N ASP A 259 20.16 14.90 -1.12
CA ASP A 259 21.26 14.60 -0.19
C ASP A 259 20.73 13.92 1.07
N ALA A 260 21.19 12.69 1.32
CA ALA A 260 20.82 11.92 2.50
C ALA A 260 21.27 12.57 3.82
N LEU A 261 22.38 13.35 3.82
CA LEU A 261 22.83 14.08 4.99
C LEU A 261 21.89 15.22 5.38
N TYR A 262 21.18 15.80 4.40
CA TYR A 262 20.15 16.81 4.65
C TYR A 262 18.84 16.16 5.12
N VAL A 263 18.46 15.01 4.54
CA VAL A 263 17.16 14.35 4.79
C VAL A 263 17.14 13.58 6.12
N ALA A 264 18.20 12.84 6.44
CA ALA A 264 18.24 11.93 7.58
C ALA A 264 17.99 12.59 8.95
N PRO A 265 18.46 13.83 9.25
CA PRO A 265 18.21 14.47 10.53
C PRO A 265 16.74 14.69 10.88
N TYR A 266 15.84 14.79 9.89
CA TYR A 266 14.40 14.96 10.14
C TYR A 266 13.79 13.74 10.85
N GLN A 267 14.34 12.54 10.68
CA GLN A 267 13.91 11.36 11.41
C GLN A 267 14.20 11.41 12.93
N ASN A 268 14.87 12.44 13.43
CA ASN A 268 14.98 12.67 14.88
C ASN A 268 13.69 13.28 15.47
N TYR A 269 12.84 13.84 14.64
CA TYR A 269 11.65 14.60 15.03
C TYR A 269 10.34 13.97 14.56
N MET A 270 10.40 13.05 13.59
CA MET A 270 9.27 12.29 13.04
C MET A 270 9.68 10.83 12.85
N ASP A 271 8.71 9.93 12.61
CA ASP A 271 8.99 8.49 12.54
C ASP A 271 9.76 8.11 11.27
N GLY A 272 9.38 8.68 10.14
CA GLY A 272 9.97 8.40 8.83
C GLY A 272 10.08 9.64 7.97
N VAL A 273 10.74 9.48 6.82
CA VAL A 273 10.82 10.47 5.74
C VAL A 273 10.64 9.77 4.40
N LEU A 274 10.20 10.50 3.37
CA LEU A 274 10.20 10.02 1.99
C LEU A 274 11.64 9.93 1.47
N ASP A 275 11.98 8.80 0.87
CA ASP A 275 13.36 8.46 0.45
C ASP A 275 13.72 9.08 -0.91
N TYR A 276 13.67 10.41 -0.99
CA TYR A 276 14.13 11.16 -2.16
C TYR A 276 15.60 10.87 -2.53
N PRO A 277 16.52 10.67 -1.57
CA PRO A 277 17.88 10.29 -1.93
C PRO A 277 17.95 9.01 -2.76
N SER A 278 17.30 7.92 -2.32
CA SER A 278 17.25 6.67 -3.12
C SER A 278 16.54 6.85 -4.44
N TYR A 279 15.45 7.63 -4.48
CA TYR A 279 14.72 7.94 -5.73
C TYR A 279 15.68 8.43 -6.82
N TYR A 280 16.51 9.43 -6.52
CA TYR A 280 17.44 9.98 -7.52
C TYR A 280 18.50 8.97 -7.97
N TYR A 281 19.00 8.12 -7.06
CA TYR A 281 20.00 7.11 -7.43
C TYR A 281 19.37 5.99 -8.28
N ILE A 282 18.17 5.51 -7.91
CA ILE A 282 17.47 4.45 -8.65
C ILE A 282 17.06 4.97 -10.03
N LEU A 283 16.47 6.17 -10.11
CA LEU A 283 16.10 6.78 -11.37
C LEU A 283 17.32 6.87 -12.31
N ARG A 284 18.42 7.48 -11.86
CA ARG A 284 19.64 7.63 -12.69
C ARG A 284 20.28 6.32 -13.10
N ALA A 285 20.13 5.26 -12.30
CA ALA A 285 20.66 3.95 -12.62
C ALA A 285 19.86 3.23 -13.72
N PHE A 286 18.51 3.41 -13.73
CA PHE A 286 17.62 2.62 -14.58
C PHE A 286 16.85 3.41 -15.64
N GLN A 287 16.90 4.73 -15.66
CA GLN A 287 16.23 5.53 -16.70
C GLN A 287 16.82 5.36 -18.11
N SER A 288 17.99 4.76 -18.21
CA SER A 288 18.65 4.43 -19.49
C SER A 288 19.64 3.29 -19.32
N THR A 289 20.04 2.70 -20.45
CA THR A 289 21.08 1.66 -20.46
C THR A 289 22.49 2.22 -20.19
N SER A 290 22.70 3.51 -20.08
CA SER A 290 23.96 4.14 -19.68
C SER A 290 23.99 4.63 -18.23
N GLY A 291 22.97 4.30 -17.44
CA GLY A 291 22.87 4.69 -16.04
C GLY A 291 24.01 4.13 -15.18
N SER A 292 24.35 4.83 -14.08
CA SER A 292 25.48 4.45 -13.23
C SER A 292 25.06 3.52 -12.10
N ILE A 293 25.38 2.25 -12.19
CA ILE A 293 25.19 1.27 -11.10
C ILE A 293 26.13 1.58 -9.94
N SER A 294 27.38 2.00 -10.20
CA SER A 294 28.32 2.35 -9.11
C SER A 294 27.85 3.52 -8.25
N ALA A 295 27.20 4.54 -8.88
CA ALA A 295 26.60 5.63 -8.14
C ALA A 295 25.41 5.16 -7.28
N LEU A 296 24.59 4.23 -7.79
CA LEU A 296 23.49 3.62 -7.02
C LEU A 296 24.04 2.89 -5.80
N VAL A 297 25.08 2.04 -5.95
CA VAL A 297 25.71 1.32 -4.83
C VAL A 297 26.21 2.30 -3.76
N ALA A 298 27.01 3.28 -4.15
CA ALA A 298 27.55 4.27 -3.23
C ALA A 298 26.44 5.08 -2.53
N GLY A 299 25.39 5.43 -3.27
CA GLY A 299 24.24 6.15 -2.71
C GLY A 299 23.46 5.34 -1.67
N LEU A 300 23.15 4.08 -1.95
CA LEU A 300 22.46 3.19 -1.00
C LEU A 300 23.30 2.97 0.27
N ASP A 301 24.63 2.83 0.15
CA ASP A 301 25.52 2.69 1.30
C ASP A 301 25.60 3.97 2.13
N THR A 302 25.63 5.15 1.49
CA THR A 302 25.57 6.44 2.17
C THR A 302 24.27 6.58 2.96
N ILE A 303 23.12 6.34 2.33
CA ILE A 303 21.79 6.44 2.96
C ILE A 303 21.70 5.49 4.17
N LYS A 304 22.15 4.23 4.00
CA LYS A 304 22.18 3.24 5.07
C LYS A 304 23.07 3.65 6.26
N GLY A 305 24.15 4.39 5.98
CA GLY A 305 25.08 4.87 7.00
C GLY A 305 24.54 6.04 7.83
N VAL A 306 23.65 6.88 7.27
CA VAL A 306 23.16 8.11 7.93
C VAL A 306 21.75 7.99 8.48
N ALA A 307 20.90 7.13 7.91
CA ALA A 307 19.52 6.94 8.36
C ALA A 307 19.48 6.38 9.79
N LYS A 308 18.71 7.01 10.67
CA LYS A 308 18.46 6.52 12.04
C LYS A 308 17.74 5.17 12.01
N ASP A 309 16.71 5.04 11.20
CA ASP A 309 16.00 3.79 10.93
C ASP A 309 15.49 3.78 9.49
N LEU A 310 16.29 3.24 8.58
CA LEU A 310 15.96 3.18 7.15
C LEU A 310 14.71 2.33 6.86
N SER A 311 14.34 1.42 7.76
CA SER A 311 13.14 0.58 7.60
C SER A 311 11.82 1.37 7.67
N LEU A 312 11.87 2.61 8.13
CA LEU A 312 10.74 3.54 8.21
C LEU A 312 10.76 4.63 7.13
N TRP A 313 11.73 4.62 6.22
CA TRP A 313 11.73 5.57 5.10
C TRP A 313 10.79 5.09 3.99
N GLY A 314 10.01 6.00 3.41
CA GLY A 314 9.08 5.70 2.31
C GLY A 314 9.83 5.58 0.97
N SER A 315 10.02 4.37 0.46
CA SER A 315 10.75 4.09 -0.77
C SER A 315 9.84 4.18 -2.00
N PHE A 316 10.18 5.02 -2.97
CA PHE A 316 9.37 5.23 -4.18
C PHE A 316 10.24 5.45 -5.42
N LEU A 317 9.66 5.28 -6.61
CA LEU A 317 10.26 5.59 -7.91
C LEU A 317 9.48 6.69 -8.65
N GLU A 318 8.21 6.85 -8.35
CA GLU A 318 7.32 7.88 -8.88
C GLU A 318 6.48 8.47 -7.74
N ASN A 319 6.07 9.73 -7.87
CA ASN A 319 5.03 10.36 -7.09
C ASN A 319 4.37 11.48 -7.92
N HIS A 320 3.46 12.22 -7.32
CA HIS A 320 2.69 13.28 -8.00
C HIS A 320 3.48 14.59 -8.25
N ASP A 321 4.75 14.67 -7.82
CA ASP A 321 5.62 15.86 -7.94
C ASP A 321 6.83 15.64 -8.85
N VAL A 322 7.14 14.37 -9.17
CA VAL A 322 8.23 14.04 -10.09
C VAL A 322 7.70 13.42 -11.39
N GLU A 323 8.51 13.45 -12.42
CA GLU A 323 8.18 12.84 -13.71
C GLU A 323 7.96 11.33 -13.57
N ARG A 324 7.02 10.80 -14.37
CA ARG A 324 6.81 9.36 -14.47
C ARG A 324 8.07 8.67 -15.02
N PHE A 325 8.40 7.49 -14.52
CA PHE A 325 9.57 6.74 -15.00
C PHE A 325 9.51 6.47 -16.52
N ALA A 326 8.32 6.15 -17.01
CA ALA A 326 8.08 5.89 -18.42
C ALA A 326 8.22 7.14 -19.35
N SER A 327 8.36 8.35 -18.79
CA SER A 327 8.72 9.55 -19.56
C SER A 327 10.19 9.56 -19.97
N PHE A 328 11.05 8.93 -19.18
CA PHE A 328 12.49 8.81 -19.46
C PHE A 328 12.80 7.64 -20.39
N THR A 329 12.10 6.51 -20.24
CA THR A 329 12.32 5.31 -21.05
C THR A 329 11.06 4.48 -21.16
N LYS A 330 10.84 3.93 -22.37
CA LYS A 330 9.76 2.96 -22.61
C LYS A 330 10.23 1.51 -22.45
N ASP A 331 11.49 1.29 -22.08
CA ASP A 331 12.03 -0.06 -21.88
C ASP A 331 11.46 -0.69 -20.62
N MET A 332 10.60 -1.68 -20.81
CA MET A 332 9.90 -2.38 -19.75
C MET A 332 10.86 -3.13 -18.80
N ALA A 333 12.02 -3.60 -19.30
CA ALA A 333 13.01 -4.25 -18.44
C ALA A 333 13.63 -3.25 -17.47
N LEU A 334 13.93 -2.02 -17.91
CA LEU A 334 14.44 -0.95 -17.05
C LEU A 334 13.39 -0.55 -15.99
N ALA A 335 12.12 -0.40 -16.40
CA ALA A 335 11.03 -0.10 -15.45
C ALA A 335 10.88 -1.20 -14.39
N LYS A 336 10.89 -2.47 -14.78
CA LYS A 336 10.83 -3.62 -13.86
C LYS A 336 11.99 -3.65 -12.88
N ASN A 337 13.21 -3.34 -13.31
CA ASN A 337 14.38 -3.28 -12.45
C ASN A 337 14.26 -2.14 -11.42
N GLY A 338 13.91 -0.93 -11.85
CA GLY A 338 13.71 0.22 -10.97
C GLY A 338 12.64 -0.04 -9.90
N ILE A 339 11.48 -0.56 -10.31
CA ILE A 339 10.40 -0.93 -9.39
C ILE A 339 10.85 -2.02 -8.41
N ALA A 340 11.54 -3.06 -8.89
CA ALA A 340 11.94 -4.18 -8.02
C ALA A 340 12.98 -3.76 -6.97
N VAL A 341 13.96 -2.90 -7.33
CA VAL A 341 14.88 -2.30 -6.33
C VAL A 341 14.10 -1.48 -5.32
N THR A 342 13.18 -0.62 -5.77
CA THR A 342 12.35 0.23 -4.91
C THR A 342 11.56 -0.57 -3.88
N MET A 343 10.97 -1.69 -4.29
CA MET A 343 10.08 -2.49 -3.43
C MET A 343 10.80 -3.49 -2.53
N LEU A 344 12.01 -3.94 -2.91
CA LEU A 344 12.73 -5.00 -2.18
C LEU A 344 13.97 -4.53 -1.42
N LYS A 345 14.40 -3.26 -1.57
CA LYS A 345 15.40 -2.66 -0.68
C LYS A 345 14.82 -2.37 0.72
N ASP A 346 15.54 -1.65 1.56
CA ASP A 346 15.02 -1.17 2.84
C ASP A 346 13.95 -0.10 2.66
N GLY A 347 13.06 -0.02 3.64
CA GLY A 347 11.99 0.97 3.72
C GLY A 347 10.59 0.39 3.48
N ILE A 348 9.61 1.30 3.52
CA ILE A 348 8.21 1.02 3.25
C ILE A 348 7.97 1.33 1.77
N PRO A 349 7.69 0.34 0.90
CA PRO A 349 7.51 0.59 -0.52
C PRO A 349 6.22 1.38 -0.78
N ILE A 350 6.34 2.36 -1.68
CA ILE A 350 5.24 3.21 -2.15
C ILE A 350 5.19 3.11 -3.67
N ILE A 351 4.02 2.78 -4.20
CA ILE A 351 3.72 2.83 -5.64
C ILE A 351 2.69 3.93 -5.88
N TYR A 352 3.00 4.81 -6.80
CA TYR A 352 2.11 5.89 -7.20
C TYR A 352 1.10 5.38 -8.23
N GLN A 353 -0.17 5.75 -8.08
CA GLN A 353 -1.26 5.41 -9.00
C GLN A 353 -0.87 5.62 -10.47
N GLY A 354 -1.16 4.63 -11.33
CA GLY A 354 -0.82 4.66 -12.75
C GLY A 354 0.59 4.16 -13.09
N GLN A 355 1.48 3.99 -12.12
CA GLN A 355 2.79 3.36 -12.34
C GLN A 355 2.64 1.89 -12.76
N GLU A 356 1.68 1.19 -12.19
CA GLU A 356 1.30 -0.18 -12.55
C GLU A 356 0.70 -0.30 -13.95
N GLN A 357 0.27 0.83 -14.53
CA GLN A 357 -0.24 0.95 -15.90
C GLN A 357 0.78 1.55 -16.88
N HIS A 358 2.03 1.80 -16.40
CA HIS A 358 3.12 2.38 -17.17
C HIS A 358 2.77 3.76 -17.77
N TYR A 359 2.09 4.61 -17.00
CA TYR A 359 1.80 5.99 -17.39
C TYR A 359 3.10 6.78 -17.56
N ALA A 360 3.11 7.73 -18.51
CA ALA A 360 4.32 8.38 -19.01
C ALA A 360 4.26 9.91 -18.98
N GLY A 361 3.39 10.49 -18.16
CA GLY A 361 3.32 11.95 -18.00
C GLY A 361 4.66 12.53 -17.54
N THR A 362 5.09 13.59 -18.21
CA THR A 362 6.22 14.41 -17.78
C THR A 362 5.83 15.20 -16.52
N GLY A 363 6.71 16.01 -15.95
CA GLY A 363 6.45 16.71 -14.68
C GLY A 363 5.07 17.36 -14.55
N THR A 364 4.74 17.80 -13.36
CA THR A 364 3.44 18.42 -13.03
C THR A 364 3.04 19.51 -14.05
N PRO A 365 1.78 19.47 -14.57
CA PRO A 365 0.65 18.64 -14.14
C PRO A 365 0.50 17.30 -14.88
N ASN A 366 1.35 17.02 -15.88
CA ASN A 366 1.15 15.90 -16.81
C ASN A 366 1.35 14.52 -16.16
N ASN A 367 2.07 14.45 -15.03
CA ASN A 367 2.27 13.23 -14.24
C ASN A 367 1.06 12.87 -13.35
N ARG A 368 -0.07 13.60 -13.45
CA ARG A 368 -1.28 13.39 -12.66
C ARG A 368 -2.43 12.92 -13.53
N GLU A 369 -2.15 11.95 -14.42
CA GLU A 369 -3.15 11.34 -15.31
C GLU A 369 -4.22 10.61 -14.52
N ALA A 370 -5.43 10.58 -15.07
CA ALA A 370 -6.55 9.86 -14.47
C ALA A 370 -6.44 8.35 -14.68
N VAL A 371 -6.44 7.59 -13.59
CA VAL A 371 -6.27 6.13 -13.64
C VAL A 371 -7.43 5.43 -14.32
N TRP A 372 -8.64 5.98 -14.26
CA TRP A 372 -9.81 5.35 -14.90
C TRP A 372 -9.69 5.13 -16.40
N TYR A 373 -8.82 5.88 -17.10
CA TYR A 373 -8.54 5.64 -18.53
C TYR A 373 -7.89 4.29 -18.82
N SER A 374 -7.21 3.70 -17.84
CA SER A 374 -6.64 2.35 -17.96
C SER A 374 -7.70 1.24 -17.90
N GLY A 375 -8.95 1.58 -17.55
CA GLY A 375 -9.97 0.60 -17.20
C GLY A 375 -9.60 -0.24 -15.97
N TYR A 376 -8.58 0.15 -15.21
CA TYR A 376 -8.01 -0.60 -14.08
C TYR A 376 -7.59 -2.00 -14.49
N SER A 377 -6.83 -2.10 -15.59
CA SER A 377 -6.39 -3.38 -16.13
C SER A 377 -5.50 -4.15 -15.15
N THR A 378 -5.98 -5.28 -14.66
CA THR A 378 -5.19 -6.19 -13.83
C THR A 378 -4.24 -7.07 -14.65
N SER A 379 -4.37 -7.09 -15.99
CA SER A 379 -3.49 -7.80 -16.91
C SER A 379 -2.28 -7.00 -17.36
N SER A 380 -2.16 -5.74 -16.94
CA SER A 380 -0.99 -4.90 -17.22
C SER A 380 0.29 -5.56 -16.69
N GLU A 381 1.37 -5.49 -17.48
CA GLU A 381 2.62 -6.16 -17.18
C GLU A 381 3.23 -5.69 -15.85
N LEU A 382 3.18 -4.38 -15.55
CA LEU A 382 3.68 -3.84 -14.28
C LEU A 382 2.71 -4.10 -13.11
N TYR A 383 1.39 -4.18 -13.35
CA TYR A 383 0.45 -4.62 -12.32
C TYR A 383 0.81 -6.01 -11.81
N GLN A 384 0.99 -6.97 -12.72
CA GLN A 384 1.39 -8.34 -12.39
C GLN A 384 2.78 -8.41 -11.75
N TRP A 385 3.69 -7.54 -12.19
CA TRP A 385 5.05 -7.44 -11.64
C TRP A 385 5.03 -6.97 -10.18
N ILE A 386 4.33 -5.88 -9.89
CA ILE A 386 4.16 -5.31 -8.56
C ILE A 386 3.46 -6.29 -7.62
N THR A 387 2.42 -6.99 -8.12
CA THR A 387 1.73 -8.04 -7.35
C THR A 387 2.69 -9.08 -6.83
N LYS A 388 3.56 -9.64 -7.69
CA LYS A 388 4.55 -10.64 -7.29
C LYS A 388 5.58 -10.08 -6.29
N LEU A 389 6.01 -8.83 -6.47
CA LEU A 389 6.94 -8.18 -5.55
C LEU A 389 6.34 -7.97 -4.16
N ASN A 390 5.07 -7.57 -4.08
CA ASN A 390 4.35 -7.47 -2.81
C ASN A 390 4.16 -8.85 -2.16
N GLN A 391 3.80 -9.85 -2.94
CA GLN A 391 3.62 -11.23 -2.44
C GLN A 391 4.91 -11.78 -1.83
N ILE A 392 6.05 -11.69 -2.54
CA ILE A 392 7.32 -12.21 -1.99
C ILE A 392 7.80 -11.40 -0.79
N ARG A 393 7.63 -10.06 -0.78
CA ARG A 393 7.98 -9.23 0.37
C ARG A 393 7.14 -9.60 1.59
N SER A 394 5.81 -9.67 1.45
CA SER A 394 4.89 -10.06 2.52
C SER A 394 5.19 -11.46 3.04
N HIS A 395 5.47 -12.41 2.13
CA HIS A 395 5.83 -13.77 2.48
C HIS A 395 7.15 -13.83 3.27
N ALA A 396 8.21 -13.14 2.80
CA ALA A 396 9.49 -13.10 3.51
C ALA A 396 9.34 -12.54 4.93
N ILE A 397 8.52 -11.50 5.11
CA ILE A 397 8.18 -10.93 6.42
C ILE A 397 7.45 -11.96 7.30
N SER A 398 6.51 -12.72 6.74
CA SER A 398 5.76 -13.75 7.48
C SER A 398 6.64 -14.93 7.91
N GLN A 399 7.66 -15.27 7.11
CA GLN A 399 8.61 -16.34 7.41
C GLN A 399 9.65 -15.94 8.47
N ASP A 400 10.05 -14.68 8.49
CA ASP A 400 10.98 -14.12 9.47
C ASP A 400 10.75 -12.61 9.64
N SER A 401 10.13 -12.20 10.74
CA SER A 401 9.88 -10.78 11.04
C SER A 401 11.15 -9.93 11.11
N LYS A 402 12.31 -10.54 11.36
CA LYS A 402 13.62 -9.86 11.33
C LYS A 402 14.02 -9.41 9.92
N TYR A 403 13.35 -9.90 8.87
CA TYR A 403 13.49 -9.38 7.51
C TYR A 403 13.30 -7.86 7.45
N LEU A 404 12.35 -7.32 8.22
CA LEU A 404 12.05 -5.88 8.26
C LEU A 404 13.24 -5.02 8.73
N THR A 405 13.97 -5.50 9.73
CA THR A 405 15.11 -4.78 10.34
C THR A 405 16.46 -5.21 9.80
N TYR A 406 16.51 -6.28 8.99
CA TYR A 406 17.73 -6.67 8.28
C TYR A 406 18.05 -5.61 7.22
N LYS A 407 19.19 -4.92 7.36
CA LYS A 407 19.61 -3.90 6.39
C LYS A 407 20.06 -4.57 5.10
N ALA A 408 19.40 -4.26 3.99
CA ALA A 408 19.80 -4.74 2.68
C ALA A 408 21.23 -4.28 2.36
N HIS A 409 22.01 -5.15 1.70
CA HIS A 409 23.37 -4.79 1.30
C HIS A 409 23.72 -5.37 -0.06
N THR A 410 24.63 -4.68 -0.75
CA THR A 410 25.14 -5.09 -2.04
C THR A 410 26.10 -6.27 -1.84
N ILE A 411 25.81 -7.40 -2.48
CA ILE A 411 26.66 -8.61 -2.44
C ILE A 411 27.44 -8.83 -3.73
N TYR A 412 27.08 -8.12 -4.80
CA TYR A 412 27.78 -8.08 -6.07
C TYR A 412 27.42 -6.79 -6.81
N SER A 413 28.37 -6.20 -7.49
CA SER A 413 28.12 -5.15 -8.47
C SER A 413 29.19 -5.11 -9.54
N ASP A 414 28.78 -4.71 -10.74
CA ASP A 414 29.65 -4.33 -11.85
C ASP A 414 29.12 -3.06 -12.52
N SER A 415 29.62 -2.71 -13.71
CA SER A 415 29.19 -1.49 -14.40
C SER A 415 27.70 -1.47 -14.80
N ARG A 416 27.03 -2.63 -14.83
CA ARG A 416 25.67 -2.81 -15.37
C ARG A 416 24.72 -3.51 -14.42
N THR A 417 25.23 -4.13 -13.36
CA THR A 417 24.48 -5.03 -12.50
C THR A 417 24.70 -4.70 -11.03
N ILE A 418 23.65 -4.76 -10.24
CA ILE A 418 23.69 -4.73 -8.78
C ILE A 418 22.91 -5.92 -8.23
N VAL A 419 23.44 -6.58 -7.20
CA VAL A 419 22.75 -7.65 -6.49
C VAL A 419 22.61 -7.27 -5.03
N LEU A 420 21.37 -7.22 -4.56
CA LEU A 420 21.03 -6.93 -3.17
C LEU A 420 20.59 -8.20 -2.45
N ARG A 421 21.11 -8.38 -1.24
CA ARG A 421 20.64 -9.38 -0.28
C ARG A 421 19.87 -8.71 0.83
N LYS A 422 18.67 -9.22 1.12
CA LYS A 422 17.87 -8.85 2.28
C LYS A 422 17.34 -10.09 2.98
N GLY A 423 17.52 -10.17 4.28
CA GLY A 423 17.10 -11.30 5.10
C GLY A 423 18.24 -12.23 5.52
N PHE A 424 18.01 -12.93 6.64
CA PHE A 424 18.99 -13.83 7.25
C PHE A 424 19.11 -15.13 6.44
N THR A 425 20.25 -15.81 6.62
CA THR A 425 20.52 -17.08 5.93
C THR A 425 19.40 -18.10 6.15
N GLY A 426 18.94 -18.69 5.06
CA GLY A 426 17.85 -19.66 5.04
C GLY A 426 16.48 -19.06 4.70
N ALA A 427 16.31 -17.72 4.75
CA ALA A 427 15.09 -17.00 4.36
C ALA A 427 15.41 -15.70 3.57
N GLN A 428 16.63 -15.58 3.05
CA GLN A 428 17.07 -14.38 2.33
C GLN A 428 16.43 -14.26 0.95
N VAL A 429 16.05 -13.04 0.60
CA VAL A 429 15.68 -12.63 -0.75
C VAL A 429 16.93 -12.06 -1.42
N ILE A 430 17.29 -12.59 -2.59
CA ILE A 430 18.40 -12.10 -3.42
C ILE A 430 17.82 -11.49 -4.69
N GLY A 431 17.86 -10.18 -4.78
CA GLY A 431 17.46 -9.45 -5.99
C GLY A 431 18.65 -9.19 -6.90
N VAL A 432 18.57 -9.63 -8.15
CA VAL A 432 19.58 -9.41 -9.19
C VAL A 432 19.02 -8.44 -10.21
N TYR A 433 19.61 -7.26 -10.32
CA TYR A 433 19.09 -6.14 -11.12
C TYR A 433 20.13 -5.65 -12.11
N THR A 434 19.67 -5.22 -13.30
CA THR A 434 20.56 -4.75 -14.35
C THR A 434 19.95 -3.60 -15.15
N ASN A 435 20.79 -2.75 -15.71
CA ASN A 435 20.36 -1.70 -16.63
C ASN A 435 20.76 -1.95 -18.08
N VAL A 436 21.00 -3.19 -18.47
CA VAL A 436 21.35 -3.52 -19.87
C VAL A 436 20.18 -3.31 -20.85
N GLY A 437 18.94 -3.22 -20.35
CA GLY A 437 17.73 -3.05 -21.16
C GLY A 437 17.25 -4.33 -21.82
N SER A 438 16.06 -4.26 -22.44
CA SER A 438 15.33 -5.41 -22.98
C SER A 438 16.02 -6.09 -24.18
N SER A 439 16.92 -5.39 -24.87
CA SER A 439 17.64 -5.93 -26.04
C SER A 439 18.84 -6.81 -25.68
N SER A 440 19.21 -6.91 -24.42
CA SER A 440 20.44 -7.58 -23.96
C SER A 440 20.15 -8.60 -22.86
N SER A 441 21.08 -9.54 -22.69
CA SER A 441 21.06 -10.50 -21.58
C SER A 441 22.42 -10.54 -20.92
N VAL A 442 22.44 -10.73 -19.60
CA VAL A 442 23.69 -10.78 -18.83
C VAL A 442 23.68 -11.94 -17.84
N PRO A 443 24.70 -12.83 -17.86
CA PRO A 443 24.91 -13.84 -16.84
C PRO A 443 25.57 -13.20 -15.62
N VAL A 444 25.14 -13.60 -14.43
CA VAL A 444 25.70 -13.16 -13.14
C VAL A 444 26.00 -14.40 -12.30
N THR A 445 27.26 -14.55 -11.89
CA THR A 445 27.70 -15.65 -11.02
C THR A 445 27.89 -15.14 -9.61
N LEU A 446 27.23 -15.79 -8.66
CA LEU A 446 27.21 -15.43 -7.25
C LEU A 446 27.82 -16.56 -6.42
N VAL A 447 28.65 -16.21 -5.44
CA VAL A 447 29.30 -17.19 -4.55
C VAL A 447 28.48 -17.38 -3.26
N SER A 448 28.58 -18.58 -2.67
CA SER A 448 27.88 -18.95 -1.44
C SER A 448 28.15 -17.98 -0.28
N SER A 449 29.42 -17.54 -0.10
CA SER A 449 29.80 -16.62 0.97
C SER A 449 29.07 -15.27 0.90
N ALA A 450 28.67 -14.83 -0.29
CA ALA A 450 27.90 -13.60 -0.50
C ALA A 450 26.40 -13.82 -0.33
N THR A 451 25.85 -14.85 -0.99
CA THR A 451 24.42 -15.14 -0.97
C THR A 451 23.92 -15.79 0.32
N GLY A 452 24.78 -16.57 0.99
CA GLY A 452 24.41 -17.42 2.12
C GLY A 452 23.64 -18.68 1.70
N PHE A 453 23.63 -19.02 0.40
CA PHE A 453 23.05 -20.28 -0.08
C PHE A 453 23.99 -21.46 0.22
N THR A 454 23.40 -22.62 0.45
CA THR A 454 24.13 -23.87 0.74
C THR A 454 24.36 -24.70 -0.54
N PRO A 455 25.31 -25.65 -0.52
CA PRO A 455 25.50 -26.58 -1.63
C PRO A 455 24.23 -27.31 -2.04
N ASN A 456 24.00 -27.44 -3.36
CA ASN A 456 22.86 -28.16 -3.95
C ASN A 456 21.48 -27.66 -3.45
N GLN A 457 21.39 -26.39 -3.05
CA GLN A 457 20.14 -25.81 -2.55
C GLN A 457 19.20 -25.50 -3.72
N ALA A 458 17.96 -25.96 -3.61
CA ALA A 458 16.90 -25.59 -4.55
C ALA A 458 16.41 -24.15 -4.28
N LEU A 459 16.38 -23.35 -5.33
CA LEU A 459 15.94 -21.95 -5.34
C LEU A 459 14.89 -21.74 -6.43
N ILE A 460 14.08 -20.72 -6.27
CA ILE A 460 13.14 -20.25 -7.30
C ILE A 460 13.42 -18.78 -7.60
N ASP A 461 13.52 -18.42 -8.89
CA ASP A 461 13.28 -17.05 -9.31
C ASP A 461 11.77 -16.79 -9.26
N VAL A 462 11.34 -16.04 -8.25
CA VAL A 462 9.91 -15.84 -7.98
C VAL A 462 9.22 -14.94 -9.02
N MET A 463 9.99 -14.20 -9.82
CA MET A 463 9.41 -13.34 -10.86
C MET A 463 9.00 -14.14 -12.10
N SER A 464 9.80 -15.14 -12.48
CA SER A 464 9.54 -16.02 -13.65
C SER A 464 9.07 -17.42 -13.29
N CYS A 465 9.10 -17.78 -12.02
CA CYS A 465 8.86 -19.14 -11.52
C CYS A 465 9.86 -20.16 -12.08
N THR A 466 11.07 -19.74 -12.40
CA THR A 466 12.12 -20.63 -12.91
C THR A 466 12.87 -21.25 -11.73
N PRO A 467 12.98 -22.60 -11.69
CA PRO A 467 13.78 -23.28 -10.67
C PRO A 467 15.28 -23.15 -10.98
N TYR A 468 16.07 -23.04 -9.91
CA TYR A 468 17.53 -23.07 -9.92
C TYR A 468 18.03 -24.02 -8.86
N THR A 469 19.27 -24.49 -9.04
CA THR A 469 19.98 -25.25 -7.99
C THR A 469 21.40 -24.69 -7.87
N THR A 470 21.86 -24.43 -6.67
CA THR A 470 23.26 -24.05 -6.43
C THR A 470 24.19 -25.22 -6.75
N ASP A 471 25.42 -24.91 -7.11
CA ASP A 471 26.47 -25.91 -7.33
C ASP A 471 26.93 -26.59 -6.01
N GLY A 472 27.90 -27.52 -6.11
CA GLY A 472 28.48 -28.24 -4.97
C GLY A 472 29.24 -27.33 -3.99
N GLY A 473 29.50 -26.07 -4.33
CA GLY A 473 30.08 -25.03 -3.47
C GLY A 473 29.03 -24.03 -2.93
N GLY A 474 27.75 -24.18 -3.33
CA GLY A 474 26.69 -23.23 -2.99
C GLY A 474 26.66 -21.98 -3.87
N GLY A 475 27.45 -21.95 -4.95
CA GLY A 475 27.45 -20.90 -5.95
C GLY A 475 26.28 -21.04 -6.94
N ILE A 476 25.93 -19.96 -7.64
CA ILE A 476 24.87 -19.97 -8.65
C ILE A 476 25.15 -18.98 -9.76
N THR A 477 24.86 -19.39 -11.01
CA THR A 477 24.83 -18.48 -12.15
C THR A 477 23.39 -18.28 -12.60
N VAL A 478 22.95 -17.03 -12.66
CA VAL A 478 21.62 -16.65 -13.17
C VAL A 478 21.79 -15.74 -14.39
N THR A 479 20.96 -15.96 -15.41
CA THR A 479 20.96 -15.11 -16.61
C THR A 479 19.73 -14.20 -16.58
N LEU A 480 19.96 -12.90 -16.71
CA LEU A 480 18.93 -11.89 -16.84
C LEU A 480 18.57 -11.75 -18.32
N ASN A 481 17.77 -12.68 -18.80
CA ASN A 481 17.33 -12.69 -20.21
C ASN A 481 16.47 -11.44 -20.49
N GLY A 482 16.78 -10.73 -21.59
CA GLY A 482 16.11 -9.48 -21.93
C GLY A 482 16.24 -8.42 -20.83
N GLY A 483 17.33 -8.43 -20.06
CA GLY A 483 17.60 -7.45 -19.01
C GLY A 483 16.59 -7.43 -17.85
N VAL A 484 15.72 -8.42 -17.75
CA VAL A 484 14.70 -8.48 -16.69
C VAL A 484 15.31 -9.00 -15.38
N SER A 485 15.08 -8.30 -14.27
CA SER A 485 15.58 -8.69 -12.94
C SER A 485 15.10 -10.08 -12.52
N ARG A 486 15.92 -10.71 -11.67
CA ARG A 486 15.62 -11.98 -11.01
C ARG A 486 15.52 -11.77 -9.52
N VAL A 487 14.62 -12.50 -8.88
CA VAL A 487 14.46 -12.48 -7.41
C VAL A 487 14.49 -13.92 -6.91
N LEU A 488 15.64 -14.31 -6.35
CA LEU A 488 15.87 -15.67 -5.88
C LEU A 488 15.41 -15.83 -4.43
N TYR A 489 14.70 -16.92 -4.17
CA TYR A 489 14.25 -17.28 -2.84
C TYR A 489 14.38 -18.80 -2.62
N PRO A 490 14.70 -19.29 -1.39
CA PRO A 490 14.76 -20.71 -1.11
C PRO A 490 13.45 -21.45 -1.41
N ALA A 491 13.49 -22.46 -2.29
CA ALA A 491 12.30 -23.20 -2.72
C ALA A 491 11.55 -23.85 -1.53
N SER A 492 12.30 -24.34 -0.53
CA SER A 492 11.76 -24.94 0.69
C SER A 492 10.92 -24.00 1.56
N ARG A 493 11.05 -22.68 1.35
CA ARG A 493 10.35 -21.63 2.09
C ARG A 493 9.18 -21.03 1.31
N LEU A 494 8.94 -21.45 0.07
CA LEU A 494 7.97 -20.80 -0.83
C LEU A 494 6.51 -21.26 -0.59
N ALA A 495 6.30 -22.34 0.14
CA ALA A 495 4.97 -22.86 0.43
C ALA A 495 4.09 -21.80 1.14
N GLY A 496 2.86 -21.62 0.66
CA GLY A 496 1.92 -20.63 1.20
C GLY A 496 2.16 -19.18 0.78
N SER A 497 3.16 -18.90 -0.08
CA SER A 497 3.46 -17.54 -0.55
C SER A 497 2.45 -16.98 -1.56
N GLY A 498 1.68 -17.83 -2.22
CA GLY A 498 0.89 -17.47 -3.41
C GLY A 498 1.72 -17.24 -4.67
N VAL A 499 3.06 -17.15 -4.55
CA VAL A 499 3.98 -16.97 -5.68
C VAL A 499 4.35 -18.34 -6.24
N CYS A 500 4.35 -18.47 -7.57
CA CYS A 500 4.72 -19.70 -8.30
C CYS A 500 3.97 -20.96 -7.82
N PRO A 501 2.65 -20.97 -7.78
CA PRO A 501 1.87 -22.07 -7.19
C PRO A 501 2.11 -23.42 -7.85
N SER A 502 2.56 -23.47 -9.11
CA SER A 502 2.89 -24.70 -9.82
C SER A 502 4.17 -25.41 -9.37
N LEU A 503 5.02 -24.73 -8.57
CA LEU A 503 6.31 -25.25 -8.10
C LEU A 503 6.31 -25.65 -6.63
N THR A 504 5.22 -25.46 -5.90
CA THR A 504 5.11 -25.74 -4.46
C THR A 504 4.67 -27.17 -4.13
N GLY A 505 4.71 -28.09 -5.11
CA GLY A 505 4.58 -29.53 -4.88
C GLY A 505 5.86 -30.13 -4.26
N PRO A 506 5.78 -31.26 -3.52
CA PRO A 506 6.98 -31.89 -2.96
C PRO A 506 7.95 -32.33 -4.08
N PRO A 507 9.28 -32.28 -3.84
CA PRO A 507 10.27 -32.63 -4.86
C PRO A 507 10.15 -34.11 -5.25
N THR A 508 9.81 -34.38 -6.49
CA THR A 508 9.85 -35.71 -7.08
C THR A 508 11.31 -36.06 -7.40
N ALA A 509 11.80 -37.13 -6.81
CA ALA A 509 13.12 -37.68 -7.15
C ALA A 509 13.16 -38.03 -8.63
N THR A 510 14.17 -37.48 -9.34
CA THR A 510 14.39 -37.73 -10.77
C THR A 510 14.91 -39.16 -10.98
N SER A 511 14.11 -40.04 -11.53
CA SER A 511 14.56 -41.29 -12.15
C SER A 511 14.55 -41.08 -13.66
N THR A 512 15.75 -41.14 -14.26
CA THR A 512 15.95 -41.15 -15.72
C THR A 512 15.52 -42.48 -16.31
N THR A 513 14.49 -42.53 -17.17
CA THR A 513 14.40 -43.46 -18.29
C THR A 513 13.38 -42.99 -19.34
N ALA A 514 13.63 -43.34 -20.58
CA ALA A 514 13.13 -42.90 -21.86
C ALA A 514 11.60 -42.81 -22.05
N ALA A 515 11.18 -41.92 -22.97
CA ALA A 515 9.82 -41.75 -23.45
C ALA A 515 9.24 -43.01 -24.11
N PRO A 516 7.91 -43.17 -24.03
CA PRO A 516 7.08 -42.97 -25.21
C PRO A 516 5.69 -42.38 -24.96
N THR A 517 5.22 -41.66 -25.99
CA THR A 517 3.86 -41.43 -26.51
C THR A 517 2.71 -41.06 -25.55
N ALA A 518 2.10 -39.93 -25.82
CA ALA A 518 1.00 -39.29 -25.13
C ALA A 518 -0.32 -40.04 -25.11
N THR A 519 -0.95 -40.04 -23.92
CA THR A 519 -2.40 -40.11 -23.72
C THR A 519 -2.75 -39.28 -22.49
N PRO A 520 -3.86 -38.53 -22.44
CA PRO A 520 -4.14 -37.59 -21.34
C PRO A 520 -4.50 -38.35 -20.06
N THR A 521 -3.71 -38.18 -19.02
CA THR A 521 -3.96 -38.77 -17.71
C THR A 521 -4.17 -37.75 -16.63
N ALA A 522 -5.09 -38.10 -15.74
CA ALA A 522 -5.63 -37.38 -14.60
C ALA A 522 -4.58 -36.83 -13.61
N ASN A 523 -4.99 -35.79 -12.90
CA ASN A 523 -4.35 -35.12 -11.77
C ASN A 523 -3.79 -36.09 -10.71
N PRO A 524 -2.66 -35.78 -10.03
CA PRO A 524 -2.15 -36.64 -8.96
C PRO A 524 -3.13 -36.68 -7.79
N SER A 525 -3.51 -37.87 -7.42
CA SER A 525 -4.51 -38.19 -6.40
C SER A 525 -4.08 -37.74 -5.01
N CYS A 526 -4.88 -36.85 -4.40
CA CYS A 526 -4.93 -36.76 -2.95
C CYS A 526 -5.34 -38.10 -2.36
N SER A 527 -4.67 -38.56 -1.32
CA SER A 527 -5.05 -39.79 -0.61
C SER A 527 -6.36 -39.67 0.18
N LEU A 528 -6.90 -38.45 0.30
CA LEU A 528 -8.17 -38.19 0.99
C LEU A 528 -9.33 -38.22 0.00
N VAL A 529 -10.41 -38.91 0.36
CA VAL A 529 -11.65 -38.96 -0.43
C VAL A 529 -12.43 -37.66 -0.36
N ALA A 530 -12.32 -36.92 0.74
CA ALA A 530 -12.93 -35.63 0.95
C ALA A 530 -12.18 -34.83 2.04
N VAL A 531 -12.21 -33.50 1.96
CA VAL A 531 -11.65 -32.59 2.94
C VAL A 531 -12.71 -31.60 3.44
N ASP A 532 -12.54 -31.11 4.64
CA ASP A 532 -13.43 -30.13 5.24
C ASP A 532 -13.11 -28.72 4.70
N ILE A 533 -14.10 -28.10 4.06
CA ILE A 533 -14.03 -26.71 3.61
C ILE A 533 -15.02 -25.88 4.42
N THR A 534 -14.51 -24.89 5.14
CA THR A 534 -15.30 -23.96 5.94
C THR A 534 -15.53 -22.67 5.15
N PHE A 535 -16.78 -22.36 4.85
CA PHE A 535 -17.18 -21.08 4.27
C PHE A 535 -17.46 -20.09 5.39
N ASN A 536 -16.77 -18.95 5.36
CA ASN A 536 -16.97 -17.81 6.24
C ASN A 536 -17.48 -16.63 5.40
N HIS A 537 -18.75 -16.25 5.58
CA HIS A 537 -19.40 -15.27 4.72
C HIS A 537 -20.00 -14.12 5.54
N LEU A 538 -19.58 -12.89 5.22
CA LEU A 538 -20.09 -11.69 5.86
C LEU A 538 -21.30 -11.17 5.09
N VAL A 539 -22.47 -11.18 5.73
CA VAL A 539 -23.70 -10.62 5.15
C VAL A 539 -24.69 -10.22 6.23
N SER A 540 -25.16 -8.99 6.16
CA SER A 540 -26.22 -8.49 7.05
C SER A 540 -27.55 -9.13 6.66
N THR A 541 -28.27 -9.62 7.69
CA THR A 541 -29.56 -10.30 7.57
C THR A 541 -30.52 -9.77 8.64
N SER A 542 -31.81 -9.91 8.39
CA SER A 542 -32.85 -9.65 9.38
C SER A 542 -33.10 -10.88 10.26
N PHE A 543 -33.67 -10.65 11.44
CA PHE A 543 -34.03 -11.77 12.32
C PHE A 543 -35.03 -12.72 11.61
N GLY A 544 -34.69 -14.01 11.60
CA GLY A 544 -35.46 -15.04 10.90
C GLY A 544 -34.96 -15.38 9.48
N ASP A 545 -34.03 -14.60 8.92
CA ASP A 545 -33.37 -14.96 7.66
C ASP A 545 -32.33 -16.07 7.89
N SER A 546 -32.01 -16.78 6.80
CA SER A 546 -30.92 -17.77 6.76
C SER A 546 -30.03 -17.53 5.55
N VAL A 547 -28.77 -18.00 5.63
CA VAL A 547 -27.82 -17.93 4.52
C VAL A 547 -27.41 -19.33 4.13
N LYS A 548 -27.42 -19.61 2.83
CA LYS A 548 -26.97 -20.87 2.26
C LYS A 548 -25.88 -20.66 1.21
N VAL A 549 -25.01 -21.64 1.04
CA VAL A 549 -24.09 -21.73 -0.10
C VAL A 549 -24.60 -22.80 -1.07
N THR A 550 -24.69 -22.48 -2.35
CA THR A 550 -25.09 -23.42 -3.42
C THR A 550 -24.15 -23.29 -4.62
N GLY A 551 -23.99 -24.36 -5.41
CA GLY A 551 -23.03 -24.38 -6.51
C GLY A 551 -23.18 -25.55 -7.45
N ASN A 552 -22.22 -25.73 -8.35
CA ASN A 552 -22.22 -26.67 -9.47
C ASN A 552 -21.99 -28.15 -9.12
N VAL A 553 -21.82 -28.50 -7.85
CA VAL A 553 -21.60 -29.89 -7.40
C VAL A 553 -22.70 -30.34 -6.47
N ALA A 554 -22.93 -31.68 -6.40
CA ALA A 554 -24.00 -32.24 -5.58
C ALA A 554 -23.91 -31.86 -4.09
N ALA A 555 -22.71 -31.79 -3.53
CA ALA A 555 -22.45 -31.35 -2.16
C ALA A 555 -22.85 -29.89 -1.91
N LEU A 556 -23.01 -29.07 -2.95
CA LEU A 556 -23.48 -27.68 -2.92
C LEU A 556 -24.91 -27.55 -3.49
N GLY A 557 -25.64 -28.65 -3.68
CA GLY A 557 -27.05 -28.65 -4.07
C GLY A 557 -27.33 -28.38 -5.54
N ASN A 558 -26.32 -28.42 -6.44
CA ASN A 558 -26.49 -28.26 -7.90
C ASN A 558 -27.31 -27.03 -8.29
N TRP A 559 -26.93 -25.88 -7.76
CA TRP A 559 -27.59 -24.57 -7.97
C TRP A 559 -29.04 -24.48 -7.48
N ASN A 560 -29.50 -25.47 -6.67
CA ASN A 560 -30.82 -25.41 -6.06
C ASN A 560 -30.73 -24.87 -4.63
N PRO A 561 -31.26 -23.67 -4.30
CA PRO A 561 -31.17 -23.10 -2.96
C PRO A 561 -31.81 -23.95 -1.88
N THR A 562 -32.82 -24.74 -2.24
CA THR A 562 -33.46 -25.68 -1.28
C THR A 562 -32.46 -26.72 -0.78
N ASN A 563 -31.60 -27.20 -1.68
CA ASN A 563 -30.57 -28.23 -1.42
C ASN A 563 -29.20 -27.62 -1.04
N GLY A 564 -29.08 -26.30 -1.04
CA GLY A 564 -27.86 -25.59 -0.66
C GLY A 564 -27.53 -25.82 0.82
N VAL A 565 -26.23 -25.78 1.14
CA VAL A 565 -25.72 -25.96 2.50
C VAL A 565 -26.02 -24.74 3.34
N ALA A 566 -26.74 -24.92 4.45
CA ALA A 566 -27.06 -23.85 5.38
C ALA A 566 -25.82 -23.45 6.18
N LEU A 567 -25.56 -22.15 6.27
CA LEU A 567 -24.59 -21.58 7.18
C LEU A 567 -25.26 -21.26 8.52
N ASN A 568 -24.49 -21.24 9.59
CA ASN A 568 -24.97 -20.87 10.92
C ASN A 568 -24.51 -19.45 11.30
N ALA A 569 -25.29 -18.79 12.14
CA ALA A 569 -25.07 -17.44 12.64
C ALA A 569 -24.52 -17.43 14.07
N SER A 570 -23.89 -18.51 14.54
CA SER A 570 -23.44 -18.62 15.95
C SER A 570 -22.41 -17.56 16.34
N GLN A 571 -21.70 -17.00 15.36
CA GLN A 571 -20.71 -15.94 15.53
C GLN A 571 -21.18 -14.59 14.96
N TYR A 572 -22.47 -14.49 14.59
CA TYR A 572 -23.03 -13.27 14.03
C TYR A 572 -23.20 -12.20 15.09
N THR A 573 -22.74 -10.99 14.79
CA THR A 573 -23.04 -9.77 15.54
C THR A 573 -23.36 -8.64 14.54
N ASN A 574 -24.01 -7.56 14.99
CA ASN A 574 -24.29 -6.43 14.12
C ASN A 574 -23.03 -5.79 13.52
N ASN A 575 -21.90 -5.87 14.25
CA ASN A 575 -20.59 -5.35 13.80
C ASN A 575 -19.75 -6.40 13.04
N ASN A 576 -20.13 -7.68 13.13
CA ASN A 576 -19.49 -8.77 12.40
C ASN A 576 -20.57 -9.77 11.95
N PRO A 577 -21.27 -9.50 10.83
CA PRO A 577 -22.40 -10.30 10.36
C PRO A 577 -21.93 -11.61 9.72
N LEU A 578 -21.18 -12.42 10.49
CA LEU A 578 -20.53 -13.65 10.02
C LEU A 578 -21.49 -14.83 10.03
N TRP A 579 -21.64 -15.44 8.87
CA TRP A 579 -22.26 -16.72 8.65
C TRP A 579 -21.18 -17.77 8.30
N THR A 580 -21.19 -18.92 8.98
CA THR A 580 -20.15 -19.94 8.80
C THR A 580 -20.77 -21.33 8.63
N GLY A 581 -20.13 -22.17 7.82
CA GLY A 581 -20.55 -23.56 7.62
C GLY A 581 -19.46 -24.40 6.98
N THR A 582 -19.30 -25.64 7.45
CA THR A 582 -18.28 -26.56 6.97
C THR A 582 -18.97 -27.72 6.23
N LEU A 583 -18.40 -28.06 5.07
CA LEU A 583 -18.85 -29.23 4.30
C LEU A 583 -17.66 -30.00 3.73
N LYS A 584 -17.89 -31.26 3.41
CA LYS A 584 -16.86 -32.13 2.81
C LYS A 584 -16.93 -32.04 1.29
N LEU A 585 -15.77 -31.69 0.68
CA LEU A 585 -15.62 -31.63 -0.78
C LEU A 585 -14.45 -32.49 -1.22
N ALA A 586 -14.59 -33.09 -2.42
CA ALA A 586 -13.52 -33.89 -3.00
C ALA A 586 -12.32 -33.00 -3.39
N PRO A 587 -11.10 -33.33 -2.97
CA PRO A 587 -9.91 -32.58 -3.35
C PRO A 587 -9.71 -32.49 -4.87
N GLY A 588 -9.17 -31.36 -5.37
CA GLY A 588 -8.98 -31.12 -6.79
C GLY A 588 -10.24 -30.71 -7.55
N THR A 589 -11.43 -30.75 -6.91
CA THR A 589 -12.67 -30.29 -7.54
C THR A 589 -12.66 -28.77 -7.69
N ASN A 590 -12.88 -28.28 -8.91
CA ASN A 590 -13.14 -26.87 -9.15
C ASN A 590 -14.64 -26.60 -8.99
N ILE A 591 -15.03 -25.94 -7.90
CA ILE A 591 -16.42 -25.58 -7.62
C ILE A 591 -16.70 -24.15 -8.09
N GLN A 592 -17.88 -23.96 -8.66
CA GLN A 592 -18.51 -22.66 -8.82
C GLN A 592 -19.67 -22.56 -7.83
N TYR A 593 -19.79 -21.43 -7.12
CA TYR A 593 -20.80 -21.29 -6.08
C TYR A 593 -21.25 -19.84 -5.90
N LYS A 594 -22.40 -19.67 -5.24
CA LYS A 594 -22.93 -18.38 -4.75
C LYS A 594 -23.51 -18.56 -3.36
N PHE A 595 -23.57 -17.48 -2.61
CA PHE A 595 -24.39 -17.42 -1.41
C PHE A 595 -25.80 -16.93 -1.74
N VAL A 596 -26.75 -17.41 -0.96
CA VAL A 596 -28.18 -17.10 -1.11
C VAL A 596 -28.74 -16.74 0.27
N LYS A 597 -29.32 -15.55 0.39
CA LYS A 597 -30.15 -15.20 1.56
C LYS A 597 -31.55 -15.77 1.34
N VAL A 598 -32.08 -16.44 2.33
CA VAL A 598 -33.46 -16.93 2.33
C VAL A 598 -34.18 -16.23 3.47
N SER A 599 -35.16 -15.40 3.14
CA SER A 599 -35.95 -14.67 4.12
C SER A 599 -36.82 -15.60 4.96
N SER A 600 -37.36 -15.09 6.05
CA SER A 600 -38.33 -15.82 6.91
C SER A 600 -39.61 -16.24 6.15
N SER A 601 -39.94 -15.58 5.03
CA SER A 601 -41.05 -15.96 4.13
C SER A 601 -40.66 -17.01 3.06
N GLY A 602 -39.38 -17.43 3.03
CA GLY A 602 -38.87 -18.39 2.04
C GLY A 602 -38.39 -17.77 0.73
N ALA A 603 -38.44 -16.45 0.57
CA ALA A 603 -37.93 -15.78 -0.63
C ALA A 603 -36.41 -15.81 -0.67
N ALA A 604 -35.84 -16.24 -1.82
CA ALA A 604 -34.41 -16.36 -2.02
C ALA A 604 -33.84 -15.15 -2.77
N SER A 605 -32.80 -14.53 -2.20
CA SER A 605 -32.00 -13.46 -2.83
C SER A 605 -30.61 -13.99 -3.10
N TRP A 606 -30.14 -13.89 -4.34
CA TRP A 606 -28.85 -14.38 -4.80
C TRP A 606 -27.81 -13.28 -4.83
N GLU A 607 -26.55 -13.65 -4.62
CA GLU A 607 -25.42 -12.75 -4.93
C GLU A 607 -25.42 -12.39 -6.43
N SER A 608 -24.86 -11.22 -6.74
CA SER A 608 -24.66 -10.78 -8.13
C SER A 608 -23.65 -11.66 -8.89
N ASP A 609 -23.66 -11.59 -10.21
CA ASP A 609 -22.67 -12.22 -11.08
C ASP A 609 -21.29 -11.51 -10.99
N PRO A 610 -20.19 -12.20 -11.32
CA PRO A 610 -20.07 -13.60 -11.73
C PRO A 610 -20.15 -14.60 -10.55
N ASN A 611 -20.31 -15.90 -10.86
CA ASN A 611 -20.17 -16.95 -9.85
C ASN A 611 -18.80 -16.91 -9.19
N ARG A 612 -18.73 -17.26 -7.91
CA ARG A 612 -17.46 -17.51 -7.22
C ARG A 612 -16.86 -18.83 -7.71
N SER A 613 -15.53 -18.90 -7.80
CA SER A 613 -14.80 -20.13 -8.16
C SER A 613 -13.80 -20.48 -7.08
N TYR A 614 -13.68 -21.77 -6.76
CA TYR A 614 -12.72 -22.27 -5.78
C TYR A 614 -12.29 -23.68 -6.12
N THR A 615 -10.97 -23.93 -6.12
CA THR A 615 -10.42 -25.27 -6.29
C THR A 615 -10.16 -25.87 -4.91
N VAL A 616 -10.80 -27.00 -4.61
CA VAL A 616 -10.72 -27.68 -3.33
C VAL A 616 -9.29 -28.20 -3.10
N PRO A 617 -8.58 -27.77 -2.04
CA PRO A 617 -7.24 -28.26 -1.74
C PRO A 617 -7.24 -29.69 -1.20
N CYS A 618 -6.05 -30.26 -1.01
CA CYS A 618 -5.88 -31.61 -0.43
C CYS A 618 -5.92 -31.64 1.11
N ALA A 619 -6.22 -30.53 1.76
CA ALA A 619 -6.33 -30.40 3.22
C ALA A 619 -7.56 -29.56 3.58
N ALA A 620 -7.99 -29.63 4.84
CA ALA A 620 -9.04 -28.75 5.36
C ALA A 620 -8.66 -27.29 5.17
N ALA A 621 -9.60 -26.46 4.72
CA ALA A 621 -9.36 -25.04 4.44
C ALA A 621 -10.59 -24.19 4.75
N SER A 622 -10.35 -22.85 4.89
CA SER A 622 -11.41 -21.87 5.06
C SER A 622 -11.45 -20.91 3.86
N VAL A 623 -12.65 -20.55 3.45
CA VAL A 623 -12.93 -19.61 2.36
C VAL A 623 -13.69 -18.43 2.95
N GLY A 624 -13.01 -17.29 3.05
CA GLY A 624 -13.59 -16.02 3.52
C GLY A 624 -14.19 -15.22 2.37
N SER A 625 -15.33 -14.57 2.60
CA SER A 625 -15.96 -13.69 1.61
C SER A 625 -17.01 -12.77 2.22
N SER A 626 -17.43 -11.73 1.47
CA SER A 626 -18.57 -10.88 1.80
C SER A 626 -19.62 -10.94 0.69
N TRP A 627 -20.85 -10.50 1.01
CA TRP A 627 -21.95 -10.43 0.03
C TRP A 627 -21.59 -9.54 -1.15
N LYS A 628 -21.84 -10.01 -2.37
CA LYS A 628 -21.67 -9.25 -3.63
C LYS A 628 -22.87 -8.39 -3.95
#